data_6e9f9ed1a216a44b0f51fea313473acc
#
_entry.id   6e9f9ed1a216a44b0f51fea313473acc
#
_cell.length_a   1.000
_cell.length_b   1.000
_cell.length_c   1.000
_cell.angle_alpha   90.00
_cell.angle_beta   90.00
_cell.angle_gamma   90.00
#
_symmetry.space_group_name_H-M   'P 1'
#
loop_
_entity.id
_entity.type
_entity.pdbx_description
1 polymer ?
#
loop_
_entity_poly.entity_id
_entity_poly.type
_entity_poly.pdbx_seq_one_letter_code
_entity_poly.pdbx_strand_id
1 'polypeptide(L)'
;MDGRASRWQSHREERRRELIKSARKAVHALGSDASMEDIAAAAGTSKSVFYRYFGDKAGLQQAVGEVVLSQMQRRIQEAAQSAQTPREGLFAMVSAYLQMAETSPNVYTFVTHYTPGDAQATNGTIATAGALGHFFAAISDMIARPMRSHLGDGREAVIGYWPNAAIGLVRNAGEQWLASPASPSKPDQEAMARQITDWLCLGIAPELRTAAPNQTSPTTAPTLSEPKKEST
;
A
#
# COMPACT_ATOMS: atom_id res chain seq x y z
N MET A 1 3.13 24.74 38.90
CA MET A 1 3.44 24.05 37.64
C MET A 1 4.41 24.91 36.85
N ASP A 2 5.56 24.35 36.49
CA ASP A 2 6.70 25.15 36.01
C ASP A 2 6.54 25.51 34.52
N GLY A 3 6.16 26.72 34.25
CA GLY A 3 5.95 27.25 32.89
C GLY A 3 7.21 27.31 32.01
N ARG A 4 8.40 27.06 32.58
CA ARG A 4 9.63 26.93 31.83
C ARG A 4 9.76 25.54 31.26
N ALA A 5 9.44 24.50 32.02
CA ALA A 5 9.51 23.10 31.55
C ALA A 5 8.50 22.87 30.39
N SER A 6 7.31 23.42 30.49
CA SER A 6 6.28 23.35 29.44
C SER A 6 6.73 24.03 28.14
N ARG A 7 7.30 25.25 28.22
CA ARG A 7 7.85 25.94 27.03
C ARG A 7 9.02 25.19 26.38
N TRP A 8 9.88 24.58 27.15
CA TRP A 8 10.99 23.79 26.66
C TRP A 8 10.51 22.52 25.92
N GLN A 9 9.51 21.85 26.47
CA GLN A 9 8.89 20.69 25.81
C GLN A 9 8.22 21.08 24.50
N SER A 10 7.40 22.14 24.48
CA SER A 10 6.77 22.64 23.25
C SER A 10 7.79 22.96 22.17
N HIS A 11 8.87 23.64 22.50
CA HIS A 11 9.92 24.00 21.55
C HIS A 11 10.67 22.77 21.00
N ARG A 12 10.90 21.76 21.87
CA ARG A 12 11.53 20.50 21.47
C ARG A 12 10.63 19.71 20.51
N GLU A 13 9.34 19.64 20.76
CA GLU A 13 8.36 18.96 19.92
C GLU A 13 8.18 19.67 18.56
N GLU A 14 8.15 21.00 18.56
CA GLU A 14 8.10 21.80 17.34
C GLU A 14 9.34 21.54 16.47
N ARG A 15 10.52 21.57 17.09
CA ARG A 15 11.76 21.26 16.39
C ARG A 15 11.79 19.82 15.85
N ARG A 16 11.27 18.85 16.62
CA ARG A 16 11.14 17.45 16.15
C ARG A 16 10.25 17.37 14.91
N ARG A 17 9.10 18.08 14.91
CA ARG A 17 8.18 18.12 13.75
C ARG A 17 8.84 18.73 12.52
N GLU A 18 9.61 19.81 12.67
CA GLU A 18 10.36 20.42 11.57
C GLU A 18 11.40 19.45 10.99
N LEU A 19 12.15 18.73 11.85
CA LEU A 19 13.13 17.75 11.42
C LEU A 19 12.46 16.58 10.66
N ILE A 20 11.32 16.08 11.12
CA ILE A 20 10.53 15.05 10.40
C ILE A 20 10.10 15.57 9.02
N LYS A 21 9.59 16.79 8.94
CA LYS A 21 9.19 17.40 7.66
C LYS A 21 10.39 17.54 6.70
N SER A 22 11.54 17.96 7.20
CA SER A 22 12.75 18.09 6.40
C SER A 22 13.31 16.73 5.97
N ALA A 23 13.30 15.73 6.87
CA ALA A 23 13.69 14.36 6.55
C ALA A 23 12.81 13.77 5.45
N ARG A 24 11.48 13.95 5.52
CA ARG A 24 10.57 13.48 4.48
C ARG A 24 10.89 14.09 3.11
N LYS A 25 11.21 15.40 3.06
CA LYS A 25 11.62 16.07 1.82
C LYS A 25 12.96 15.52 1.30
N ALA A 26 13.91 15.29 2.20
CA ALA A 26 15.21 14.72 1.86
C ALA A 26 15.06 13.31 1.27
N VAL A 27 14.31 12.43 1.93
CA VAL A 27 14.04 11.07 1.44
C VAL A 27 13.32 11.09 0.09
N HIS A 28 12.35 11.98 -0.09
CA HIS A 28 11.66 12.14 -1.39
C HIS A 28 12.65 12.47 -2.52
N ALA A 29 13.62 13.32 -2.26
CA ALA A 29 14.59 13.77 -3.26
C ALA A 29 15.76 12.81 -3.47
N LEU A 30 16.27 12.20 -2.39
CA LEU A 30 17.50 11.39 -2.39
C LEU A 30 17.24 9.88 -2.59
N GLY A 31 16.04 9.40 -2.29
CA GLY A 31 15.69 7.97 -2.31
C GLY A 31 15.49 7.39 -0.91
N SER A 32 14.89 6.19 -0.88
CA SER A 32 14.57 5.46 0.36
C SER A 32 15.82 5.01 1.12
N ASP A 33 16.94 4.80 0.41
CA ASP A 33 18.18 4.27 0.98
C ASP A 33 19.09 5.35 1.56
N ALA A 34 18.70 6.65 1.44
CA ALA A 34 19.47 7.77 1.95
C ALA A 34 19.94 7.53 3.40
N SER A 35 21.23 7.84 3.64
CA SER A 35 21.82 7.70 4.97
C SER A 35 21.36 8.82 5.91
N MET A 36 21.58 8.64 7.23
CA MET A 36 21.33 9.69 8.23
C MET A 36 22.13 10.97 7.93
N GLU A 37 23.33 10.83 7.38
CA GLU A 37 24.21 11.91 6.96
C GLU A 37 23.62 12.69 5.80
N ASP A 38 23.18 11.99 4.76
CA ASP A 38 22.61 12.61 3.55
C ASP A 38 21.31 13.35 3.91
N ILE A 39 20.47 12.72 4.73
CA ILE A 39 19.22 13.33 5.22
C ILE A 39 19.49 14.58 6.04
N ALA A 40 20.48 14.53 6.96
CA ALA A 40 20.82 15.68 7.80
C ALA A 40 21.39 16.83 6.95
N ALA A 41 22.28 16.53 6.01
CA ALA A 41 22.84 17.52 5.09
C ALA A 41 21.75 18.19 4.23
N ALA A 42 20.87 17.40 3.63
CA ALA A 42 19.73 17.90 2.85
C ALA A 42 18.72 18.69 3.69
N ALA A 43 18.61 18.39 4.99
CA ALA A 43 17.80 19.15 5.93
C ALA A 43 18.46 20.43 6.45
N GLY A 44 19.68 20.74 6.00
CA GLY A 44 20.45 21.93 6.43
C GLY A 44 20.86 21.89 7.90
N THR A 45 21.12 20.69 8.46
CA THR A 45 21.50 20.53 9.86
C THR A 45 22.60 19.47 10.04
N SER A 46 23.12 19.33 11.26
CA SER A 46 24.18 18.36 11.52
C SER A 46 23.61 16.97 11.82
N LYS A 47 24.38 15.93 11.48
CA LYS A 47 24.13 14.53 11.85
C LYS A 47 23.83 14.37 13.34
N SER A 48 24.62 15.06 14.21
CA SER A 48 24.43 15.01 15.66
C SER A 48 23.05 15.46 16.13
N VAL A 49 22.43 16.40 15.43
CA VAL A 49 21.06 16.83 15.72
C VAL A 49 20.07 15.69 15.44
N PHE A 50 20.18 15.04 14.28
CA PHE A 50 19.31 13.91 13.97
C PHE A 50 19.46 12.75 14.95
N TYR A 51 20.69 12.35 15.28
CA TYR A 51 20.93 11.30 16.27
C TYR A 51 20.35 11.65 17.65
N ARG A 52 20.46 12.90 18.07
CA ARG A 52 19.89 13.36 19.34
C ARG A 52 18.36 13.26 19.41
N TYR A 53 17.66 13.49 18.28
CA TYR A 53 16.19 13.48 18.23
C TYR A 53 15.61 12.11 17.92
N PHE A 54 16.28 11.28 17.15
CA PHE A 54 15.75 10.04 16.61
C PHE A 54 16.53 8.80 17.01
N GLY A 55 17.73 8.94 17.56
CA GLY A 55 18.62 7.84 17.95
C GLY A 55 19.38 7.28 16.75
N ASP A 56 18.69 6.68 15.81
CA ASP A 56 19.24 6.04 14.62
C ASP A 56 18.31 6.18 13.40
N LYS A 57 18.65 5.52 12.28
CA LYS A 57 17.83 5.53 11.05
C LYS A 57 16.46 4.88 11.30
N ALA A 58 16.40 3.82 12.10
CA ALA A 58 15.14 3.15 12.43
C ALA A 58 14.20 4.06 13.24
N GLY A 59 14.72 4.78 14.23
CA GLY A 59 13.94 5.78 14.97
C GLY A 59 13.47 6.95 14.12
N LEU A 60 14.26 7.36 13.11
CA LEU A 60 13.83 8.34 12.11
C LEU A 60 12.74 7.78 11.21
N GLN A 61 12.89 6.55 10.70
CA GLN A 61 11.88 5.85 9.89
C GLN A 61 10.55 5.74 10.64
N GLN A 62 10.60 5.37 11.92
CA GLN A 62 9.43 5.33 12.78
C GLN A 62 8.75 6.71 12.86
N ALA A 63 9.50 7.76 13.18
CA ALA A 63 8.95 9.10 13.34
C ALA A 63 8.35 9.65 12.05
N VAL A 64 8.97 9.40 10.90
CA VAL A 64 8.43 9.74 9.58
C VAL A 64 7.21 8.89 9.27
N GLY A 65 7.27 7.58 9.57
CA GLY A 65 6.20 6.61 9.36
C GLY A 65 4.93 6.98 10.12
N GLU A 66 5.02 7.32 11.39
CA GLU A 66 3.88 7.78 12.20
C GLU A 66 3.13 8.95 11.54
N VAL A 67 3.86 9.93 11.02
CA VAL A 67 3.26 11.09 10.35
C VAL A 67 2.66 10.71 8.99
N VAL A 68 3.39 9.96 8.16
CA VAL A 68 2.98 9.59 6.80
C VAL A 68 1.77 8.66 6.85
N LEU A 69 1.82 7.60 7.68
CA LEU A 69 0.74 6.64 7.81
C LEU A 69 -0.53 7.27 8.42
N SER A 70 -0.40 8.19 9.38
CA SER A 70 -1.54 8.94 9.91
C SER A 70 -2.17 9.86 8.85
N GLN A 71 -1.37 10.47 7.97
CA GLN A 71 -1.89 11.26 6.85
C GLN A 71 -2.59 10.37 5.81
N MET A 72 -2.00 9.21 5.50
CA MET A 72 -2.56 8.23 4.58
C MET A 72 -3.91 7.71 5.10
N GLN A 73 -3.97 7.31 6.36
CA GLN A 73 -5.22 6.86 7.00
C GLN A 73 -6.33 7.90 6.90
N ARG A 74 -6.03 9.16 7.22
CA ARG A 74 -7.03 10.24 7.12
C ARG A 74 -7.56 10.41 5.70
N ARG A 75 -6.68 10.45 4.70
CA ARG A 75 -7.10 10.60 3.29
C ARG A 75 -7.94 9.43 2.81
N ILE A 76 -7.58 8.20 3.18
CA ILE A 76 -8.37 7.00 2.87
C ILE A 76 -9.75 7.10 3.55
N GLN A 77 -9.79 7.54 4.79
CA GLN A 77 -11.04 7.71 5.54
C GLN A 77 -11.94 8.79 4.93
N GLU A 78 -11.39 9.95 4.59
CA GLU A 78 -12.11 11.04 3.94
C GLU A 78 -12.68 10.59 2.58
N ALA A 79 -11.88 9.87 1.78
CA ALA A 79 -12.32 9.33 0.50
C ALA A 79 -13.47 8.31 0.66
N ALA A 80 -13.39 7.42 1.65
CA ALA A 80 -14.44 6.45 1.93
C ALA A 80 -15.75 7.10 2.39
N GLN A 81 -15.69 8.19 3.13
CA GLN A 81 -16.88 8.89 3.66
C GLN A 81 -17.70 9.59 2.58
N SER A 82 -17.11 9.94 1.44
CA SER A 82 -17.81 10.60 0.33
C SER A 82 -18.57 9.63 -0.58
N ALA A 83 -18.37 8.32 -0.44
CA ALA A 83 -18.94 7.30 -1.29
C ALA A 83 -20.40 7.01 -0.96
N GLN A 84 -21.20 6.73 -2.00
CA GLN A 84 -22.63 6.41 -1.87
C GLN A 84 -22.87 4.90 -1.78
N THR A 85 -21.97 4.09 -2.31
CA THR A 85 -22.06 2.63 -2.31
C THR A 85 -20.80 1.98 -1.73
N PRO A 86 -20.87 0.75 -1.19
CA PRO A 86 -19.70 0.03 -0.71
C PRO A 86 -18.60 -0.13 -1.76
N ARG A 87 -18.96 -0.34 -3.02
CA ARG A 87 -18.01 -0.45 -4.14
C ARG A 87 -17.29 0.88 -4.41
N GLU A 88 -18.02 1.99 -4.43
CA GLU A 88 -17.41 3.33 -4.53
C GLU A 88 -16.49 3.62 -3.35
N GLY A 89 -16.87 3.21 -2.15
CA GLY A 89 -16.02 3.33 -0.97
C GLY A 89 -14.70 2.59 -1.11
N LEU A 90 -14.73 1.33 -1.56
CA LEU A 90 -13.53 0.55 -1.82
C LEU A 90 -12.68 1.19 -2.92
N PHE A 91 -13.28 1.62 -4.03
CA PHE A 91 -12.57 2.32 -5.10
C PHE A 91 -11.87 3.60 -4.60
N ALA A 92 -12.60 4.42 -3.84
CA ALA A 92 -12.06 5.66 -3.28
C ALA A 92 -10.88 5.41 -2.33
N MET A 93 -10.96 4.36 -1.49
CA MET A 93 -9.88 3.95 -0.59
C MET A 93 -8.65 3.46 -1.36
N VAL A 94 -8.83 2.60 -2.35
CA VAL A 94 -7.77 2.08 -3.22
C VAL A 94 -7.11 3.21 -4.00
N SER A 95 -7.92 4.08 -4.61
CA SER A 95 -7.44 5.24 -5.37
C SER A 95 -6.61 6.18 -4.50
N ALA A 96 -7.08 6.53 -3.30
CA ALA A 96 -6.34 7.37 -2.36
C ALA A 96 -5.01 6.76 -1.94
N TYR A 97 -4.98 5.44 -1.69
CA TYR A 97 -3.76 4.71 -1.37
C TYR A 97 -2.74 4.77 -2.52
N LEU A 98 -3.14 4.39 -3.74
CA LEU A 98 -2.26 4.38 -4.90
C LEU A 98 -1.72 5.77 -5.23
N GLN A 99 -2.58 6.80 -5.19
CA GLN A 99 -2.18 8.20 -5.43
C GLN A 99 -1.11 8.67 -4.44
N MET A 100 -1.25 8.33 -3.16
CA MET A 100 -0.27 8.73 -2.15
C MET A 100 1.06 7.98 -2.33
N ALA A 101 1.01 6.68 -2.65
CA ALA A 101 2.20 5.89 -2.89
C ALA A 101 2.94 6.35 -4.16
N GLU A 102 2.21 6.69 -5.24
CA GLU A 102 2.78 7.22 -6.50
C GLU A 102 3.37 8.62 -6.33
N THR A 103 2.73 9.49 -5.54
CA THR A 103 3.21 10.86 -5.31
C THR A 103 4.57 10.91 -4.64
N SER A 104 4.90 9.93 -3.81
CA SER A 104 6.17 9.88 -3.09
C SER A 104 6.66 8.43 -2.88
N PRO A 105 7.04 7.72 -3.95
CA PRO A 105 7.41 6.30 -3.85
C PRO A 105 8.62 6.08 -2.93
N ASN A 106 9.60 6.98 -2.94
CA ASN A 106 10.75 6.91 -2.04
C ASN A 106 10.35 7.01 -0.56
N VAL A 107 9.40 7.91 -0.23
CA VAL A 107 8.90 8.03 1.14
C VAL A 107 8.04 6.83 1.51
N TYR A 108 7.21 6.34 0.59
CA TYR A 108 6.44 5.12 0.78
C TYR A 108 7.36 3.94 1.11
N THR A 109 8.37 3.70 0.27
CA THR A 109 9.36 2.64 0.49
C THR A 109 10.11 2.82 1.82
N PHE A 110 10.55 4.04 2.13
CA PHE A 110 11.27 4.35 3.37
C PHE A 110 10.48 3.98 4.63
N VAL A 111 9.16 4.15 4.63
CA VAL A 111 8.31 3.88 5.80
C VAL A 111 7.73 2.46 5.83
N THR A 112 7.66 1.76 4.69
CA THR A 112 7.05 0.42 4.58
C THR A 112 8.05 -0.72 4.47
N HIS A 113 9.28 -0.46 3.94
CA HIS A 113 10.31 -1.46 3.81
C HIS A 113 11.37 -1.26 4.90
N TYR A 114 11.50 -2.26 5.74
CA TYR A 114 12.59 -2.35 6.72
C TYR A 114 13.79 -3.05 6.10
N THR A 115 14.97 -2.43 6.17
CA THR A 115 16.21 -3.04 5.71
C THR A 115 16.88 -3.76 6.90
N PRO A 116 17.05 -5.11 6.87
CA PRO A 116 17.58 -5.90 7.99
C PRO A 116 19.00 -5.57 8.40
N GLY A 117 19.73 -4.71 7.69
CA GLY A 117 21.11 -4.32 8.01
C GLY A 117 21.27 -3.39 9.22
N ASP A 118 20.22 -2.73 9.66
CA ASP A 118 20.22 -1.80 10.81
C ASP A 118 19.80 -2.48 12.13
N ALA A 119 19.82 -3.81 12.17
CA ALA A 119 19.24 -4.66 13.22
C ALA A 119 19.96 -4.63 14.60
N GLN A 120 20.78 -3.64 14.91
CA GLN A 120 21.27 -3.46 16.28
C GLN A 120 20.33 -2.62 17.18
N ALA A 121 19.24 -2.10 16.63
CA ALA A 121 18.24 -1.34 17.38
C ALA A 121 16.96 -2.16 17.57
N THR A 122 16.92 -2.99 18.60
CA THR A 122 15.77 -3.83 18.98
C THR A 122 14.47 -3.07 19.22
N ASN A 123 14.54 -1.78 19.49
CA ASN A 123 13.36 -0.97 19.82
C ASN A 123 12.71 -0.28 18.61
N GLY A 124 13.48 0.11 17.58
CA GLY A 124 12.95 0.81 16.40
C GLY A 124 12.12 -0.08 15.46
N THR A 125 12.54 -1.33 15.27
CA THR A 125 11.85 -2.33 14.42
C THR A 125 10.45 -2.66 14.94
N ILE A 126 10.32 -2.85 16.26
CA ILE A 126 9.03 -3.15 16.90
C ILE A 126 8.08 -1.95 16.76
N ALA A 127 8.59 -0.74 16.82
CA ALA A 127 7.78 0.46 16.78
C ALA A 127 7.33 0.82 15.35
N THR A 128 8.16 0.62 14.32
CA THR A 128 7.74 0.79 12.91
C THR A 128 6.72 -0.31 12.53
N ALA A 129 6.95 -1.55 12.96
CA ALA A 129 5.97 -2.62 12.86
C ALA A 129 4.68 -2.26 13.62
N GLY A 130 4.79 -1.58 14.76
CA GLY A 130 3.66 -1.06 15.52
C GLY A 130 2.85 -0.02 14.76
N ALA A 131 3.48 0.99 14.17
CA ALA A 131 2.80 2.03 13.39
C ALA A 131 2.10 1.46 12.15
N LEU A 132 2.77 0.57 11.40
CA LEU A 132 2.18 -0.14 10.26
C LEU A 132 1.05 -1.07 10.71
N GLY A 133 1.23 -1.81 11.80
CA GLY A 133 0.19 -2.68 12.37
C GLY A 133 -1.05 -1.89 12.77
N HIS A 134 -0.89 -0.77 13.47
CA HIS A 134 -1.99 0.13 13.81
C HIS A 134 -2.69 0.70 12.57
N PHE A 135 -1.93 1.10 11.55
CA PHE A 135 -2.48 1.57 10.29
C PHE A 135 -3.34 0.49 9.63
N PHE A 136 -2.81 -0.73 9.45
CA PHE A 136 -3.56 -1.81 8.82
C PHE A 136 -4.78 -2.24 9.65
N ALA A 137 -4.67 -2.28 10.98
CA ALA A 137 -5.80 -2.56 11.85
C ALA A 137 -6.91 -1.51 11.71
N ALA A 138 -6.56 -0.23 11.62
CA ALA A 138 -7.52 0.85 11.43
C ALA A 138 -8.22 0.78 10.06
N ILE A 139 -7.48 0.47 8.99
CA ILE A 139 -8.05 0.25 7.66
C ILE A 139 -8.95 -1.00 7.64
N SER A 140 -8.51 -2.10 8.27
CA SER A 140 -9.31 -3.32 8.40
C SER A 140 -10.64 -3.06 9.12
N ASP A 141 -10.62 -2.33 10.23
CA ASP A 141 -11.85 -1.96 10.97
C ASP A 141 -12.75 -1.03 10.15
N MET A 142 -12.17 -0.09 9.40
CA MET A 142 -12.91 0.79 8.49
C MET A 142 -13.68 0.01 7.42
N ILE A 143 -13.11 -1.08 6.90
CA ILE A 143 -13.75 -1.98 5.94
C ILE A 143 -14.76 -2.90 6.65
N ALA A 144 -14.38 -3.49 7.77
CA ALA A 144 -15.21 -4.46 8.49
C ALA A 144 -16.50 -3.84 9.06
N ARG A 145 -16.47 -2.57 9.45
CA ARG A 145 -17.63 -1.88 10.06
C ARG A 145 -18.85 -1.86 9.14
N PRO A 146 -18.80 -1.35 7.90
CA PRO A 146 -19.94 -1.42 6.98
C PRO A 146 -20.29 -2.87 6.59
N MET A 147 -19.34 -3.80 6.54
CA MET A 147 -19.63 -5.21 6.30
C MET A 147 -20.53 -5.79 7.37
N ARG A 148 -20.27 -5.51 8.65
CA ARG A 148 -21.13 -5.96 9.77
C ARG A 148 -22.56 -5.47 9.62
N SER A 149 -22.76 -4.23 9.20
CA SER A 149 -24.11 -3.66 9.03
C SER A 149 -24.86 -4.22 7.82
N HIS A 150 -24.15 -4.70 6.77
CA HIS A 150 -24.76 -5.15 5.52
C HIS A 150 -24.94 -6.67 5.43
N LEU A 151 -24.03 -7.45 6.01
CA LEU A 151 -24.01 -8.92 5.85
C LEU A 151 -24.85 -9.65 6.90
N GLY A 152 -25.19 -8.98 8.01
CA GLY A 152 -25.95 -9.57 9.09
C GLY A 152 -25.21 -10.68 9.86
N ASP A 153 -25.94 -11.35 10.76
CA ASP A 153 -25.40 -12.42 11.60
C ASP A 153 -24.98 -13.67 10.79
N GLY A 154 -23.98 -14.39 11.27
CA GLY A 154 -23.48 -15.63 10.65
C GLY A 154 -22.41 -15.44 9.58
N ARG A 155 -21.94 -14.22 9.35
CA ARG A 155 -20.84 -13.91 8.41
C ARG A 155 -19.53 -13.51 9.09
N GLU A 156 -19.39 -13.81 10.37
CA GLU A 156 -18.23 -13.42 11.18
C GLU A 156 -16.89 -13.89 10.61
N ALA A 157 -16.83 -15.08 10.00
CA ALA A 157 -15.62 -15.59 9.36
C ALA A 157 -15.20 -14.71 8.16
N VAL A 158 -16.16 -14.28 7.31
CA VAL A 158 -15.86 -13.39 6.18
C VAL A 158 -15.41 -12.03 6.69
N ILE A 159 -16.12 -11.46 7.66
CA ILE A 159 -15.81 -10.16 8.25
C ILE A 159 -14.45 -10.16 8.94
N GLY A 160 -14.06 -11.28 9.57
CA GLY A 160 -12.79 -11.43 10.27
C GLY A 160 -11.57 -11.55 9.35
N TYR A 161 -11.70 -12.19 8.19
CA TYR A 161 -10.56 -12.48 7.30
C TYR A 161 -10.48 -11.61 6.06
N TRP A 162 -11.62 -11.30 5.44
CA TRP A 162 -11.65 -10.62 4.14
C TRP A 162 -10.97 -9.24 4.15
N PRO A 163 -11.17 -8.35 5.16
CA PRO A 163 -10.51 -7.04 5.17
C PRO A 163 -8.99 -7.13 5.12
N ASN A 164 -8.39 -8.06 5.88
CA ASN A 164 -6.94 -8.25 5.88
C ASN A 164 -6.44 -8.84 4.55
N ALA A 165 -7.17 -9.77 3.94
CA ALA A 165 -6.86 -10.31 2.63
C ALA A 165 -6.96 -9.22 1.55
N ALA A 166 -7.98 -8.37 1.60
CA ALA A 166 -8.16 -7.22 0.71
C ALA A 166 -6.99 -6.24 0.82
N ILE A 167 -6.56 -5.88 2.03
CA ILE A 167 -5.39 -5.03 2.28
C ILE A 167 -4.13 -5.65 1.66
N GLY A 168 -3.93 -6.96 1.82
CA GLY A 168 -2.80 -7.69 1.25
C GLY A 168 -2.81 -7.63 -0.28
N LEU A 169 -3.96 -7.84 -0.91
CA LEU A 169 -4.12 -7.74 -2.36
C LEU A 169 -3.81 -6.33 -2.87
N VAL A 170 -4.41 -5.32 -2.27
CA VAL A 170 -4.21 -3.89 -2.65
C VAL A 170 -2.74 -3.51 -2.53
N ARG A 171 -2.11 -3.88 -1.41
CA ARG A 171 -0.70 -3.57 -1.16
C ARG A 171 0.22 -4.22 -2.18
N ASN A 172 0.12 -5.54 -2.36
CA ASN A 172 1.00 -6.25 -3.28
C ASN A 172 0.80 -5.81 -4.74
N ALA A 173 -0.44 -5.66 -5.18
CA ALA A 173 -0.74 -5.18 -6.53
C ALA A 173 -0.23 -3.75 -6.75
N GLY A 174 -0.41 -2.87 -5.77
CA GLY A 174 0.07 -1.49 -5.81
C GLY A 174 1.60 -1.40 -5.83
N GLU A 175 2.30 -2.18 -5.01
CA GLU A 175 3.77 -2.23 -4.99
C GLU A 175 4.34 -2.73 -6.32
N GLN A 176 3.76 -3.79 -6.91
CA GLN A 176 4.15 -4.28 -8.23
C GLN A 176 3.88 -3.25 -9.33
N TRP A 177 2.73 -2.58 -9.29
CA TRP A 177 2.41 -1.53 -10.23
C TRP A 177 3.38 -0.35 -10.13
N LEU A 178 3.72 0.11 -8.91
CA LEU A 178 4.71 1.18 -8.70
C LEU A 178 6.09 0.79 -9.24
N ALA A 179 6.53 -0.44 -8.99
CA ALA A 179 7.82 -0.96 -9.42
C ALA A 179 7.90 -1.23 -10.93
N SER A 180 6.76 -1.36 -11.62
CA SER A 180 6.72 -1.63 -13.05
C SER A 180 7.22 -0.42 -13.85
N PRO A 181 8.08 -0.63 -14.86
CA PRO A 181 8.57 0.45 -15.70
C PRO A 181 7.42 1.12 -16.47
N ALA A 182 7.59 2.40 -16.79
CA ALA A 182 6.66 3.12 -17.64
C ALA A 182 6.59 2.46 -19.03
N SER A 183 5.39 2.10 -19.48
CA SER A 183 5.13 1.51 -20.79
C SER A 183 3.72 1.88 -21.26
N PRO A 184 3.43 1.81 -22.57
CA PRO A 184 2.06 2.05 -23.06
C PRO A 184 1.01 1.07 -22.50
N SER A 185 1.43 -0.10 -22.03
CA SER A 185 0.55 -1.11 -21.42
C SER A 185 0.41 -0.97 -19.90
N LYS A 186 1.21 -0.10 -19.25
CA LYS A 186 1.06 0.15 -17.81
C LYS A 186 -0.19 0.97 -17.58
N PRO A 187 -1.18 0.47 -16.80
CA PRO A 187 -2.36 1.25 -16.47
C PRO A 187 -1.97 2.50 -15.68
N ASP A 188 -2.69 3.59 -15.92
CA ASP A 188 -2.60 4.76 -15.05
C ASP A 188 -3.16 4.44 -13.65
N GLN A 189 -3.00 5.37 -12.73
CA GLN A 189 -3.39 5.20 -11.33
C GLN A 189 -4.90 4.91 -11.20
N GLU A 190 -5.75 5.57 -11.99
CA GLU A 190 -7.19 5.40 -11.92
C GLU A 190 -7.63 4.06 -12.51
N ALA A 191 -7.06 3.64 -13.64
CA ALA A 191 -7.30 2.33 -14.23
C ALA A 191 -6.85 1.20 -13.30
N MET A 192 -5.68 1.35 -12.65
CA MET A 192 -5.21 0.38 -11.67
C MET A 192 -6.11 0.31 -10.44
N ALA A 193 -6.60 1.45 -9.95
CA ALA A 193 -7.55 1.48 -8.84
C ALA A 193 -8.87 0.77 -9.18
N ARG A 194 -9.39 0.98 -10.39
CA ARG A 194 -10.58 0.27 -10.88
C ARG A 194 -10.33 -1.24 -10.95
N GLN A 195 -9.23 -1.65 -11.56
CA GLN A 195 -8.87 -3.06 -11.70
C GLN A 195 -8.77 -3.78 -10.35
N ILE A 196 -8.07 -3.18 -9.38
CA ILE A 196 -7.98 -3.74 -8.02
C ILE A 196 -9.36 -3.80 -7.36
N THR A 197 -10.19 -2.78 -7.54
CA THR A 197 -11.55 -2.75 -6.98
C THR A 197 -12.42 -3.85 -7.59
N ASP A 198 -12.28 -4.11 -8.89
CA ASP A 198 -12.98 -5.20 -9.56
C ASP A 198 -12.55 -6.57 -9.03
N TRP A 199 -11.26 -6.78 -8.82
CA TRP A 199 -10.76 -8.01 -8.17
C TRP A 199 -11.31 -8.19 -6.76
N LEU A 200 -11.42 -7.11 -5.98
CA LEU A 200 -11.99 -7.16 -4.64
C LEU A 200 -13.49 -7.48 -4.62
N CYS A 201 -14.24 -6.95 -5.59
CA CYS A 201 -15.71 -7.10 -5.64
C CYS A 201 -16.18 -8.36 -6.39
N LEU A 202 -15.47 -8.74 -7.45
CA LEU A 202 -15.88 -9.77 -8.39
C LEU A 202 -14.94 -10.98 -8.40
N GLY A 203 -13.75 -10.84 -7.84
CA GLY A 203 -12.67 -11.82 -7.99
C GLY A 203 -12.15 -11.88 -9.43
N ILE A 204 -11.33 -12.89 -9.74
CA ILE A 204 -10.73 -13.10 -11.07
C ILE A 204 -11.66 -13.88 -12.03
N ALA A 205 -12.73 -14.48 -11.51
CA ALA A 205 -13.62 -15.34 -12.31
C ALA A 205 -14.22 -14.70 -13.58
N PRO A 206 -14.56 -13.39 -13.62
CA PRO A 206 -15.00 -12.74 -14.84
C PRO A 206 -13.94 -12.77 -15.94
N GLU A 207 -12.68 -12.51 -15.62
CA GLU A 207 -11.55 -12.48 -16.56
C GLU A 207 -11.23 -13.89 -17.11
N LEU A 208 -11.30 -14.90 -16.25
CA LEU A 208 -11.10 -16.30 -16.69
C LEU A 208 -12.21 -16.78 -17.64
N ARG A 209 -13.41 -16.26 -17.55
CA ARG A 209 -14.53 -16.61 -18.43
C ARG A 209 -14.45 -15.94 -19.79
N THR A 210 -13.85 -14.77 -19.89
CA THR A 210 -13.67 -14.07 -21.18
C THR A 210 -12.52 -14.63 -22.01
N ALA A 211 -11.57 -15.33 -21.39
CA ALA A 211 -10.59 -16.13 -22.09
C ALA A 211 -11.26 -17.42 -22.59
N ALA A 212 -12.02 -17.35 -23.69
CA ALA A 212 -12.53 -18.55 -24.34
C ALA A 212 -11.36 -19.46 -24.71
N PRO A 213 -11.41 -20.79 -24.42
CA PRO A 213 -10.41 -21.71 -24.91
C PRO A 213 -10.39 -21.62 -26.43
N ASN A 214 -9.22 -21.43 -27.01
CA ASN A 214 -8.98 -21.56 -28.44
C ASN A 214 -9.67 -22.84 -28.91
N GLN A 215 -10.77 -22.72 -29.61
CA GLN A 215 -11.40 -23.86 -30.28
C GLN A 215 -10.39 -24.30 -31.32
N THR A 216 -9.60 -25.29 -30.96
CA THR A 216 -8.91 -26.10 -31.94
C THR A 216 -9.97 -26.66 -32.86
N SER A 217 -10.04 -26.14 -34.08
CA SER A 217 -10.91 -26.62 -35.14
C SER A 217 -10.78 -28.13 -35.24
N PRO A 218 -11.88 -28.91 -35.30
CA PRO A 218 -11.77 -30.34 -35.46
C PRO A 218 -11.09 -30.61 -36.83
N THR A 219 -9.94 -31.21 -36.76
CA THR A 219 -9.25 -31.74 -37.93
C THR A 219 -10.23 -32.68 -38.64
N THR A 220 -10.68 -32.28 -39.82
CA THR A 220 -11.48 -33.11 -40.71
C THR A 220 -10.64 -34.34 -41.07
N ALA A 221 -11.01 -35.50 -40.57
CA ALA A 221 -10.42 -36.76 -40.92
C ALA A 221 -10.67 -37.03 -42.42
N PRO A 222 -9.66 -37.48 -43.17
CA PRO A 222 -9.87 -37.84 -44.58
C PRO A 222 -10.77 -39.07 -44.65
N THR A 223 -11.85 -38.97 -45.46
CA THR A 223 -12.77 -40.04 -45.79
C THR A 223 -12.02 -41.10 -46.58
N LEU A 224 -11.85 -42.27 -46.00
CA LEU A 224 -11.34 -43.46 -46.71
C LEU A 224 -12.37 -43.91 -47.70
N SER A 225 -12.04 -43.81 -48.98
CA SER A 225 -12.82 -44.38 -50.10
C SER A 225 -12.81 -45.90 -50.04
N GLU A 226 -13.97 -46.51 -49.96
CA GLU A 226 -14.11 -47.99 -50.12
C GLU A 226 -13.74 -48.45 -51.53
N PRO A 227 -13.02 -49.59 -51.69
CA PRO A 227 -12.79 -50.15 -53.00
C PRO A 227 -14.00 -50.92 -53.54
N LYS A 228 -14.39 -50.60 -54.79
CA LYS A 228 -15.38 -51.32 -55.57
C LYS A 228 -15.01 -52.81 -55.72
N LYS A 229 -15.93 -53.67 -55.28
CA LYS A 229 -15.88 -55.10 -55.69
C LYS A 229 -16.37 -55.22 -57.15
N GLU A 230 -15.49 -55.63 -58.04
CA GLU A 230 -15.87 -56.18 -59.32
C GLU A 230 -16.25 -57.67 -59.16
N SER A 231 -17.47 -58.00 -59.71
CA SER A 231 -17.94 -59.38 -59.86
C SER A 231 -17.59 -59.83 -61.23
N THR A 232 -17.04 -61.03 -61.31
CA THR A 232 -17.26 -61.99 -62.40
C THR A 232 -17.27 -63.39 -61.80
#